data_210bfa9faedb4559f99d2c406c2fba1e
#
_entry.id   210bfa9faedb4559f99d2c406c2fba1e
#
_cell.length_a   1.000
_cell.length_b   1.000
_cell.length_c   1.000
_cell.angle_alpha   90.00
_cell.angle_beta   90.00
_cell.angle_gamma   90.00
#
_symmetry.space_group_name_H-M   'P 1'
#
loop_
_entity.id
_entity.type
_entity.pdbx_description
1 polymer ?
#
loop_
_entity_poly.entity_id
_entity_poly.type
_entity_poly.pdbx_seq_one_letter_code
_entity_poly.pdbx_strand_id
1 'polypeptide(L)' 'MSPTIFRHKGYRFFFFSREEKRMHIHVFCTDGEAKFWLEPLISLARNHGLSSRQLNELKEIIEEKKDDIIEEWNRHFRS' A
#
# COMPACT_ATOMS: atom_id res chain seq x y z
N MET A 1 -11.97 -1.38 -11.34
CA MET A 1 -12.19 -1.07 -9.92
C MET A 1 -11.08 -1.68 -9.08
N SER A 2 -10.52 -0.89 -8.17
CA SER A 2 -9.41 -1.35 -7.33
C SER A 2 -9.95 -1.95 -6.04
N PRO A 3 -9.72 -3.24 -5.77
CA PRO A 3 -10.23 -3.84 -4.55
C PRO A 3 -9.50 -3.27 -3.33
N THR A 4 -10.26 -2.97 -2.29
CA THR A 4 -9.71 -2.55 -1.01
C THR A 4 -9.20 -3.79 -0.29
N ILE A 5 -7.93 -3.77 0.11
CA ILE A 5 -7.34 -4.87 0.87
C ILE A 5 -7.76 -4.76 2.33
N PHE A 6 -7.58 -3.57 2.91
CA PHE A 6 -8.06 -3.30 4.26
C PHE A 6 -8.10 -1.79 4.49
N ARG A 7 -8.74 -1.39 5.59
CA ARG A 7 -8.80 0.02 6.04
C ARG A 7 -8.24 0.09 7.44
N HIS A 8 -7.54 1.17 7.74
CA HIS A 8 -6.96 1.38 9.06
C HIS A 8 -6.80 2.87 9.31
N LYS A 9 -7.36 3.37 10.39
CA LYS A 9 -7.24 4.79 10.81
C LYS A 9 -7.58 5.78 9.69
N GLY A 10 -8.60 5.51 8.92
CA GLY A 10 -9.00 6.41 7.84
C GLY A 10 -8.22 6.23 6.54
N TYR A 11 -7.23 5.36 6.53
CA TYR A 11 -6.48 5.03 5.32
C TYR A 11 -7.09 3.81 4.64
N ARG A 12 -7.19 3.89 3.33
CA ARG A 12 -7.63 2.77 2.50
C ARG A 12 -6.42 2.19 1.79
N PHE A 13 -6.16 0.90 1.97
CA PHE A 13 -5.05 0.21 1.34
C PHE A 13 -5.58 -0.66 0.21
N PHE A 14 -4.98 -0.55 -0.98
CA PHE A 14 -5.51 -1.24 -2.15
C PHE A 14 -4.44 -1.49 -3.20
N PHE A 15 -4.76 -2.38 -4.16
CA PHE A 15 -3.93 -2.62 -5.33
C PHE A 15 -4.67 -2.12 -6.56
N PHE A 16 -3.95 -1.59 -7.53
CA PHE A 16 -4.50 -1.34 -8.85
C PHE A 16 -4.28 -2.57 -9.70
N SER A 17 -5.23 -2.88 -10.58
CA SER A 17 -5.03 -3.91 -11.58
C SER A 17 -4.14 -3.33 -12.70
N ARG A 18 -3.35 -4.21 -13.35
CA ARG A 18 -2.47 -3.84 -14.47
C ARG A 18 -1.39 -2.86 -14.10
N GLU A 19 -0.91 -2.94 -12.88
CA GLU A 19 0.20 -2.14 -12.43
C GLU A 19 1.51 -2.87 -12.71
N GLU A 20 2.61 -2.23 -12.31
CA GLU A 20 3.94 -2.81 -12.44
C GLU A 20 4.03 -4.16 -11.74
N LYS A 21 4.90 -5.02 -12.25
CA LYS A 21 5.10 -6.35 -11.66
C LYS A 21 5.75 -6.30 -10.30
N ARG A 22 6.48 -5.25 -10.00
CA ARG A 22 7.12 -5.07 -8.70
C ARG A 22 6.04 -4.92 -7.64
N MET A 23 6.13 -5.73 -6.60
CA MET A 23 5.12 -5.75 -5.54
C MET A 23 5.03 -4.39 -4.84
N HIS A 24 3.81 -3.88 -4.73
CA HIS A 24 3.57 -2.56 -4.12
C HIS A 24 2.14 -2.45 -3.61
N ILE A 25 1.88 -1.40 -2.82
CA ILE A 25 0.54 -1.13 -2.30
C ILE A 25 0.26 0.37 -2.38
N HIS A 26 -0.98 0.71 -2.68
CA HIS A 26 -1.46 2.07 -2.72
C HIS A 26 -2.23 2.39 -1.45
N VAL A 27 -2.15 3.64 -1.02
CA VAL A 27 -2.87 4.13 0.16
C VAL A 27 -3.57 5.42 -0.20
N PHE A 28 -4.82 5.53 0.21
CA PHE A 28 -5.63 6.73 -0.01
C PHE A 28 -6.30 7.19 1.27
N CYS A 29 -6.32 8.50 1.48
CA CYS A 29 -7.12 9.11 2.54
C CYS A 29 -7.54 10.50 2.09
N THR A 30 -8.28 11.22 2.93
CA THR A 30 -8.78 12.55 2.56
C THR A 30 -7.66 13.57 2.34
N ASP A 31 -6.50 13.38 2.96
CA ASP A 31 -5.37 14.31 2.84
C ASP A 31 -4.53 14.06 1.60
N GLY A 32 -4.60 12.89 1.00
CA GLY A 32 -3.79 12.57 -0.15
C GLY A 32 -3.63 11.09 -0.37
N GLU A 33 -2.57 10.73 -1.10
CA GLU A 33 -2.34 9.34 -1.44
C GLU A 33 -0.84 9.04 -1.52
N ALA A 34 -0.50 7.75 -1.40
CA ALA A 34 0.88 7.31 -1.47
C ALA A 34 0.95 5.91 -2.08
N LYS A 35 2.15 5.57 -2.55
CA LYS A 35 2.45 4.24 -3.07
C LYS A 35 3.74 3.77 -2.39
N PHE A 36 3.72 2.55 -1.88
CA PHE A 36 4.90 1.96 -1.25
C PHE A 36 5.30 0.69 -1.98
N TRP A 37 6.61 0.53 -2.20
CA TRP A 37 7.16 -0.75 -2.65
C TRP A 37 7.14 -1.73 -1.47
N LEU A 38 6.91 -2.99 -1.78
CA LEU A 38 6.92 -4.04 -0.77
C LEU A 38 8.16 -4.92 -0.88
N GLU A 39 8.92 -4.77 -1.97
CA GLU A 39 10.12 -5.55 -2.21
C GLU A 39 11.18 -4.69 -2.88
N PRO A 40 12.46 -4.93 -2.64
CA PRO A 40 13.00 -5.89 -1.68
C PRO A 40 12.78 -5.47 -0.23
N LEU A 41 12.53 -4.16 -0.02
CA LEU A 41 12.22 -3.58 1.29
C LEU A 41 10.99 -2.69 1.14
N ILE A 42 10.28 -2.49 2.22
CA ILE A 42 9.16 -1.54 2.23
C ILE A 42 9.76 -0.14 2.13
N SER A 43 9.43 0.56 1.06
CA SER A 43 9.94 1.92 0.83
C SER A 43 8.92 2.76 0.07
N LEU A 44 8.98 4.06 0.28
CA LEU A 44 8.07 4.99 -0.38
C LEU A 44 8.40 5.12 -1.86
N ALA A 45 7.41 4.92 -2.71
CA ALA A 45 7.54 5.08 -4.15
C ALA A 45 7.00 6.41 -4.64
N ARG A 46 5.90 6.88 -4.03
CA ARG A 46 5.24 8.12 -4.43
C ARG A 46 4.42 8.68 -3.29
N ASN A 47 4.34 10.01 -3.21
CA ASN A 47 3.54 10.70 -2.23
C ASN A 47 2.88 11.93 -2.84
N HIS A 48 1.58 12.09 -2.60
CA HIS A 48 0.83 13.29 -2.95
C HIS A 48 0.03 13.74 -1.74
N GLY A 49 0.48 14.78 -1.09
CA GLY A 49 -0.28 15.46 -0.05
C GLY A 49 -0.15 14.92 1.37
N LEU A 50 0.57 13.84 1.58
CA LEU A 50 0.73 13.29 2.93
C LEU A 50 1.98 13.85 3.61
N SER A 51 1.88 14.08 4.92
CA SER A 51 2.99 14.57 5.73
C SER A 51 3.99 13.46 6.03
N SER A 52 5.19 13.83 6.47
CA SER A 52 6.20 12.87 6.89
C SER A 52 5.68 11.99 8.02
N ARG A 53 4.92 12.56 8.93
CA ARG A 53 4.33 11.82 10.04
C ARG A 53 3.37 10.75 9.54
N GLN A 54 2.52 11.11 8.57
CA GLN A 54 1.59 10.16 7.98
C GLN A 54 2.32 9.05 7.24
N LEU A 55 3.35 9.41 6.48
CA LEU A 55 4.15 8.42 5.74
C LEU A 55 4.85 7.44 6.68
N ASN A 56 5.37 7.92 7.79
CA ASN A 56 5.99 7.04 8.78
C ASN A 56 4.98 6.10 9.42
N GLU A 57 3.80 6.62 9.72
CA GLU A 57 2.73 5.80 10.26
C GLU A 57 2.30 4.72 9.28
N LEU A 58 2.16 5.08 8.01
CA LEU A 58 1.80 4.13 6.96
C LEU A 58 2.86 3.04 6.81
N LYS A 59 4.12 3.41 6.85
CA LYS A 59 5.19 2.44 6.74
C LYS A 59 5.13 1.43 7.88
N GLU A 60 4.88 1.89 9.09
CA GLU A 60 4.74 1.00 10.24
C GLU A 60 3.57 0.04 10.08
N ILE A 61 2.43 0.56 9.62
CA ILE A 61 1.24 -0.27 9.39
C ILE A 61 1.53 -1.34 8.34
N ILE A 62 2.18 -0.95 7.25
CA ILE A 62 2.49 -1.87 6.16
C ILE A 62 3.47 -2.94 6.64
N GLU A 63 4.48 -2.55 7.42
CA GLU A 63 5.44 -3.51 7.96
C GLU A 63 4.77 -4.52 8.88
N GLU A 64 3.85 -4.05 9.69
CA GLU A 64 3.11 -4.91 10.62
C GLU A 64 2.22 -5.91 9.88
N LYS A 65 1.64 -5.50 8.77
CA LYS A 65 0.71 -6.33 8.00
C LYS A 65 1.33 -6.91 6.72
N LYS A 66 2.65 -6.87 6.62
CA LYS A 66 3.38 -7.25 5.42
C LYS A 66 2.98 -8.63 4.89
N ASP A 67 2.95 -9.63 5.74
CA ASP A 67 2.67 -10.99 5.31
C ASP A 67 1.27 -11.13 4.73
N ASP A 68 0.30 -10.49 5.36
CA ASP A 68 -1.08 -10.49 4.87
C ASP A 68 -1.19 -9.77 3.53
N ILE A 69 -0.48 -8.67 3.38
CA ILE A 69 -0.49 -7.88 2.14
C ILE A 69 0.13 -8.69 1.00
N ILE A 70 1.25 -9.35 1.26
CA ILE A 70 1.92 -10.17 0.24
C ILE A 70 1.03 -11.35 -0.17
N GLU A 71 0.36 -11.97 0.78
CA GLU A 71 -0.56 -13.06 0.49
C GLU A 71 -1.70 -12.56 -0.41
N GLU A 72 -2.25 -11.38 -0.13
CA GLU A 72 -3.29 -10.80 -0.96
C GLU A 72 -2.78 -10.44 -2.35
N TRP A 73 -1.54 -9.93 -2.45
CA TRP A 73 -0.91 -9.64 -3.73
C TRP A 73 -0.84 -10.90 -4.59
N ASN A 74 -0.37 -12.00 -4.00
CA ASN A 74 -0.25 -13.26 -4.72
C ASN A 74 -1.62 -13.79 -5.16
N ARG A 75 -2.63 -13.61 -4.32
CA ARG A 75 -3.98 -14.03 -4.65
C ARG A 75 -4.54 -13.26 -5.83
N HIS A 76 -4.26 -11.96 -5.91
CA HIS A 76 -4.76 -11.11 -6.98
C HIS A 76 -4.01 -11.26 -8.30
N PHE A 77 -2.70 -11.46 -8.24
CA PHE A 77 -1.86 -11.34 -9.43
C PHE A 77 -1.19 -12.63 -9.87
N ARG A 78 -1.34 -13.70 -9.11
CA ARG A 78 -0.71 -14.99 -9.45
C ARG A 78 -1.67 -16.15 -9.59
N SER A 79 -2.91 -15.92 -9.35
CA SER A 79 -3.90 -17.01 -9.46
C SER A 79 -4.27 -17.29 -10.90
#